data_7dbe5475f9e26da137446b4036fdec6d
#
_entry.id   7dbe5475f9e26da137446b4036fdec6d
#
_cell.length_a   1.000
_cell.length_b   1.000
_cell.length_c   1.000
_cell.angle_alpha   90.00
_cell.angle_beta   90.00
_cell.angle_gamma   90.00
#
_symmetry.space_group_name_H-M   'P 1'
#
loop_
_entity.id
_entity.type
_entity.pdbx_description
1 polymer ?
#
loop_
_entity_poly.entity_id
_entity_poly.type
_entity_poly.pdbx_seq_one_letter_code
_entity_poly.pdbx_strand_id
1 'polypeptide(L)'
;AVVSLPPDDHGTSALVVVDADRNAVSLTTTVNTAFGSGVYSRRTGVLLNNQMDDFSVMGRSNGYGLPPGPANLVEPGKRPLSSMTPCMLVQEEDEEDEEEERLDDPTHGLRLVAGASGGPRILTALLQALVSVVEGGSGPLEAVSAPRLHHQLLPADVFAERWDAGGVREEVAAATLAALESRGHSVKAAGWGAVVQAVVVPQGGGPLEAACDPRKDGAPAVSA
;
A
#
# COMPACT_ATOMS: atom_id res chain seq x y z
N ALA A 1 21.80 -20.98 -9.80
CA ALA A 1 21.37 -20.13 -8.70
C ALA A 1 19.84 -20.15 -8.71
N VAL A 2 19.23 -20.77 -7.71
CA VAL A 2 17.79 -20.66 -7.50
C VAL A 2 17.61 -19.28 -6.86
N VAL A 3 17.09 -18.30 -7.62
CA VAL A 3 16.61 -17.06 -7.06
C VAL A 3 15.33 -17.44 -6.29
N SER A 4 15.44 -17.56 -4.98
CA SER A 4 14.27 -17.65 -4.11
C SER A 4 13.63 -16.26 -4.17
N LEU A 5 12.57 -16.10 -4.93
CA LEU A 5 11.69 -14.93 -4.81
C LEU A 5 11.16 -14.90 -3.37
N PRO A 6 11.07 -13.73 -2.74
CA PRO A 6 10.43 -13.62 -1.44
C PRO A 6 9.05 -14.27 -1.52
N PRO A 7 8.64 -15.05 -0.51
CA PRO A 7 7.36 -15.76 -0.54
C PRO A 7 6.14 -14.86 -0.67
N ASP A 8 6.32 -13.55 -0.59
CA ASP A 8 5.27 -12.52 -0.61
C ASP A 8 5.31 -11.60 -1.85
N ASP A 9 6.03 -11.94 -2.93
CA ASP A 9 5.95 -11.16 -4.16
C ASP A 9 4.64 -11.48 -4.88
N HIS A 10 3.63 -10.69 -4.55
CA HIS A 10 2.30 -10.73 -5.17
C HIS A 10 2.36 -9.96 -6.48
N GLY A 11 1.71 -10.46 -7.53
CA GLY A 11 1.69 -9.87 -8.86
C GLY A 11 0.93 -8.54 -8.95
N THR A 12 1.09 -7.68 -7.93
CA THR A 12 0.45 -6.37 -7.78
C THR A 12 1.50 -5.27 -7.89
N SER A 13 1.14 -4.19 -8.57
CA SER A 13 1.96 -2.98 -8.68
C SER A 13 1.12 -1.74 -8.41
N ALA A 14 1.73 -0.73 -7.81
CA ALA A 14 1.15 0.59 -7.61
C ALA A 14 1.96 1.64 -8.35
N LEU A 15 1.27 2.59 -8.95
CA LEU A 15 1.83 3.75 -9.62
C LEU A 15 1.08 4.99 -9.14
N VAL A 16 1.83 6.03 -8.80
CA VAL A 16 1.28 7.36 -8.49
C VAL A 16 1.93 8.40 -9.38
N VAL A 17 1.15 9.33 -9.89
CA VAL A 17 1.60 10.40 -10.77
C VAL A 17 0.91 11.70 -10.35
N VAL A 18 1.68 12.78 -10.29
CA VAL A 18 1.18 14.14 -10.14
C VAL A 18 1.87 15.01 -11.17
N ASP A 19 1.12 15.76 -11.96
CA ASP A 19 1.67 16.66 -12.97
C ASP A 19 1.91 18.09 -12.43
N ALA A 20 2.38 18.97 -13.30
CA ALA A 20 2.67 20.36 -12.94
C ALA A 20 1.39 21.17 -12.57
N ASP A 21 0.25 20.79 -13.14
CA ASP A 21 -1.05 21.40 -12.87
C ASP A 21 -1.76 20.76 -11.66
N ARG A 22 -1.05 19.85 -10.94
CA ARG A 22 -1.55 19.10 -9.78
C ARG A 22 -2.68 18.10 -10.10
N ASN A 23 -2.87 17.76 -11.39
CA ASN A 23 -3.69 16.60 -11.70
C ASN A 23 -2.98 15.34 -11.17
N ALA A 24 -3.75 14.46 -10.55
CA ALA A 24 -3.19 13.31 -9.86
C ALA A 24 -3.83 12.00 -10.28
N VAL A 25 -3.03 10.95 -10.34
CA VAL A 25 -3.47 9.58 -10.57
C VAL A 25 -2.83 8.66 -9.55
N SER A 26 -3.65 7.89 -8.85
CA SER A 26 -3.21 6.71 -8.09
C SER A 26 -3.80 5.46 -8.75
N LEU A 27 -2.94 4.57 -9.21
CA LEU A 27 -3.32 3.35 -9.91
C LEU A 27 -2.74 2.14 -9.21
N THR A 28 -3.58 1.15 -8.94
CA THR A 28 -3.12 -0.19 -8.54
C THR A 28 -3.58 -1.20 -9.58
N THR A 29 -2.65 -2.01 -10.08
CA THR A 29 -2.91 -3.06 -11.07
C THR A 29 -2.36 -4.40 -10.59
N THR A 30 -3.03 -5.50 -10.94
CA THR A 30 -2.64 -6.81 -10.43
C THR A 30 -2.99 -7.94 -11.40
N VAL A 31 -2.14 -8.96 -11.38
CA VAL A 31 -2.47 -10.30 -11.90
C VAL A 31 -2.71 -11.30 -10.77
N ASN A 32 -2.84 -10.80 -9.52
CA ASN A 32 -3.02 -11.46 -8.24
C ASN A 32 -1.71 -12.07 -7.70
N THR A 33 -1.37 -13.30 -8.03
CA THR A 33 -0.11 -13.91 -7.59
C THR A 33 1.05 -13.58 -8.55
N ALA A 34 2.29 -13.84 -8.14
CA ALA A 34 3.44 -13.73 -9.01
C ALA A 34 3.21 -14.56 -10.29
N PHE A 35 3.28 -13.92 -11.45
CA PHE A 35 2.92 -14.49 -12.75
C PHE A 35 1.45 -14.97 -12.88
N GLY A 36 0.52 -14.48 -12.05
CA GLY A 36 -0.90 -14.76 -12.14
C GLY A 36 -1.22 -16.25 -12.14
N SER A 37 -1.95 -16.73 -13.16
CA SER A 37 -2.26 -18.16 -13.33
C SER A 37 -1.09 -19.00 -13.88
N GLY A 38 0.04 -18.38 -14.21
CA GLY A 38 1.13 -19.04 -14.94
C GLY A 38 0.80 -19.39 -16.40
N VAL A 39 -0.39 -19.02 -16.88
CA VAL A 39 -0.82 -19.27 -18.26
C VAL A 39 -0.46 -18.08 -19.14
N TYR A 40 0.34 -18.36 -20.16
CA TYR A 40 0.76 -17.38 -21.16
C TYR A 40 0.11 -17.68 -22.52
N SER A 41 -0.57 -16.70 -23.08
CA SER A 41 -1.16 -16.80 -24.41
C SER A 41 -0.14 -16.49 -25.50
N ARG A 42 0.32 -17.51 -26.21
CA ARG A 42 1.27 -17.32 -27.33
C ARG A 42 0.71 -16.47 -28.47
N ARG A 43 -0.62 -16.43 -28.62
CA ARG A 43 -1.28 -15.67 -29.68
C ARG A 43 -1.35 -14.18 -29.39
N THR A 44 -1.53 -13.78 -28.13
CA THR A 44 -1.75 -12.38 -27.74
C THR A 44 -0.59 -11.78 -26.95
N GLY A 45 0.38 -12.58 -26.50
CA GLY A 45 1.45 -12.12 -25.61
C GLY A 45 1.00 -11.86 -24.17
N VAL A 46 -0.24 -12.19 -23.80
CA VAL A 46 -0.82 -11.86 -22.49
C VAL A 46 -0.54 -12.97 -21.49
N LEU A 47 -0.01 -12.58 -20.32
CA LEU A 47 0.02 -13.41 -19.13
C LEU A 47 -1.32 -13.26 -18.39
N LEU A 48 -2.02 -14.37 -18.18
CA LEU A 48 -3.35 -14.36 -17.58
C LEU A 48 -3.26 -14.27 -16.05
N ASN A 49 -4.13 -13.44 -15.45
CA ASN A 49 -4.27 -13.36 -14.01
C ASN A 49 -4.94 -14.64 -13.45
N ASN A 50 -4.87 -14.80 -12.11
CA ASN A 50 -5.63 -15.79 -11.35
C ASN A 50 -6.56 -15.13 -10.32
N GLN A 51 -7.20 -14.03 -10.69
CA GLN A 51 -8.04 -13.22 -9.80
C GLN A 51 -9.25 -14.00 -9.24
N MET A 52 -9.62 -15.11 -9.86
CA MET A 52 -10.65 -16.03 -9.35
C MET A 52 -10.31 -16.64 -7.98
N ASP A 53 -9.01 -16.72 -7.64
CA ASP A 53 -8.53 -17.23 -6.34
C ASP A 53 -8.87 -16.30 -5.17
N ASP A 54 -9.23 -15.04 -5.45
CA ASP A 54 -9.67 -14.08 -4.44
C ASP A 54 -11.11 -14.32 -3.97
N PHE A 55 -11.89 -15.13 -4.68
CA PHE A 55 -13.19 -15.56 -4.18
C PHE A 55 -13.06 -16.52 -3.01
N SER A 56 -14.00 -16.42 -2.08
CA SER A 56 -14.09 -17.36 -0.96
C SER A 56 -14.54 -18.73 -1.39
N VAL A 57 -13.94 -19.77 -0.79
CA VAL A 57 -14.37 -21.16 -0.93
C VAL A 57 -14.84 -21.65 0.43
N MET A 58 -16.10 -22.08 0.54
CA MET A 58 -16.66 -22.52 1.81
C MET A 58 -15.84 -23.66 2.42
N GLY A 59 -15.61 -23.55 3.74
CA GLY A 59 -14.86 -24.54 4.52
C GLY A 59 -13.32 -24.43 4.37
N ARG A 60 -12.80 -23.43 3.65
CA ARG A 60 -11.36 -23.24 3.45
C ARG A 60 -10.97 -21.77 3.67
N SER A 61 -9.99 -21.53 4.55
CA SER A 61 -9.34 -20.22 4.65
C SER A 61 -8.48 -19.95 3.42
N ASN A 62 -8.34 -18.66 3.07
CA ASN A 62 -7.44 -18.24 1.97
C ASN A 62 -5.96 -18.28 2.40
N GLY A 63 -5.05 -17.96 1.48
CA GLY A 63 -3.60 -17.95 1.71
C GLY A 63 -3.13 -16.99 2.82
N TYR A 64 -3.96 -16.05 3.23
CA TYR A 64 -3.70 -15.11 4.31
C TYR A 64 -4.33 -15.52 5.66
N GLY A 65 -4.91 -16.72 5.74
CA GLY A 65 -5.58 -17.22 6.95
C GLY A 65 -6.97 -16.64 7.19
N LEU A 66 -7.54 -15.89 6.24
CA LEU A 66 -8.87 -15.33 6.38
C LEU A 66 -9.94 -16.41 6.11
N PRO A 67 -10.96 -16.53 6.99
CA PRO A 67 -12.07 -17.45 6.78
C PRO A 67 -12.93 -17.03 5.59
N PRO A 68 -13.67 -17.95 4.97
CA PRO A 68 -14.56 -17.63 3.87
C PRO A 68 -15.73 -16.75 4.34
N GLY A 69 -16.01 -15.69 3.57
CA GLY A 69 -17.16 -14.83 3.75
C GLY A 69 -18.27 -15.16 2.73
N PRO A 70 -19.54 -15.31 3.16
CA PRO A 70 -20.64 -15.57 2.22
C PRO A 70 -20.78 -14.51 1.12
N ALA A 71 -20.50 -13.26 1.47
CA ALA A 71 -20.54 -12.14 0.53
C ALA A 71 -19.48 -12.21 -0.58
N ASN A 72 -18.44 -13.01 -0.42
CA ASN A 72 -17.36 -13.16 -1.40
C ASN A 72 -17.38 -14.53 -2.11
N LEU A 73 -18.48 -15.24 -2.11
CA LEU A 73 -18.64 -16.47 -2.91
C LEU A 73 -18.75 -16.13 -4.39
N VAL A 74 -18.28 -17.05 -5.23
CA VAL A 74 -18.34 -16.89 -6.69
C VAL A 74 -19.79 -16.94 -7.19
N GLU A 75 -20.17 -15.96 -7.99
CA GLU A 75 -21.46 -15.87 -8.67
C GLU A 75 -21.27 -15.23 -10.06
N PRO A 76 -22.14 -15.50 -11.03
CA PRO A 76 -22.08 -14.88 -12.34
C PRO A 76 -22.12 -13.35 -12.27
N GLY A 77 -21.20 -12.69 -12.97
CA GLY A 77 -21.10 -11.22 -13.01
C GLY A 77 -20.49 -10.55 -11.78
N LYS A 78 -20.13 -11.31 -10.76
CA LYS A 78 -19.54 -10.80 -9.52
C LYS A 78 -18.04 -10.62 -9.66
N ARG A 79 -17.50 -9.61 -8.96
CA ARG A 79 -16.06 -9.40 -8.75
C ARG A 79 -15.67 -9.90 -7.36
N PRO A 80 -14.47 -10.50 -7.21
CA PRO A 80 -13.96 -10.88 -5.88
C PRO A 80 -13.60 -9.66 -5.04
N LEU A 81 -13.48 -9.88 -3.73
CA LEU A 81 -12.91 -8.90 -2.80
C LEU A 81 -11.49 -8.52 -3.24
N SER A 82 -11.17 -7.24 -3.15
CA SER A 82 -9.82 -6.73 -3.40
C SER A 82 -9.36 -5.86 -2.24
N SER A 83 -8.08 -5.95 -1.90
CA SER A 83 -7.41 -5.09 -0.92
C SER A 83 -6.67 -3.92 -1.58
N MET A 84 -6.78 -3.73 -2.89
CA MET A 84 -6.21 -2.59 -3.59
C MET A 84 -6.83 -1.29 -3.05
N THR A 85 -5.98 -0.34 -2.67
CA THR A 85 -6.40 0.89 -2.01
C THR A 85 -5.61 2.07 -2.59
N PRO A 86 -5.83 2.44 -3.87
CA PRO A 86 -5.29 3.70 -4.36
C PRO A 86 -5.98 4.85 -3.61
N CYS A 87 -5.21 5.83 -3.14
CA CYS A 87 -5.76 6.91 -2.34
C CYS A 87 -5.16 8.26 -2.68
N MET A 88 -5.95 9.29 -2.43
CA MET A 88 -5.57 10.70 -2.47
C MET A 88 -6.10 11.36 -1.20
N LEU A 89 -5.28 12.21 -0.61
CA LEU A 89 -5.68 13.08 0.49
C LEU A 89 -5.84 14.48 -0.06
N VAL A 90 -7.03 15.01 0.10
CA VAL A 90 -7.38 16.39 -0.25
C VAL A 90 -7.83 17.08 1.02
N GLN A 91 -7.31 18.26 1.28
CA GLN A 91 -7.77 19.10 2.37
C GLN A 91 -9.13 19.67 1.99
N GLU A 92 -10.13 19.47 2.82
CA GLU A 92 -11.38 20.23 2.69
C GLU A 92 -11.09 21.68 3.05
N GLU A 93 -11.59 22.57 2.21
CA GLU A 93 -11.58 24.00 2.48
C GLU A 93 -12.73 24.27 3.47
N ASP A 94 -12.44 25.02 4.54
CA ASP A 94 -13.48 25.47 5.45
C ASP A 94 -14.38 26.47 4.70
N GLU A 95 -15.71 26.40 4.94
CA GLU A 95 -16.69 27.30 4.29
C GLU A 95 -16.44 28.80 4.63
N GLU A 96 -15.58 29.03 5.63
CA GLU A 96 -15.20 30.38 6.11
C GLU A 96 -13.95 30.95 5.39
N ASP A 97 -13.27 30.13 4.57
CA ASP A 97 -12.11 30.60 3.80
C ASP A 97 -12.60 31.58 2.71
N GLU A 98 -11.99 32.77 2.67
CA GLU A 98 -12.35 33.80 1.70
C GLU A 98 -12.12 33.27 0.27
N GLU A 99 -13.05 33.55 -0.64
CA GLU A 99 -13.06 33.06 -2.02
C GLU A 99 -11.75 33.41 -2.77
N GLU A 100 -11.04 34.46 -2.34
CA GLU A 100 -9.73 34.84 -2.88
C GLU A 100 -8.60 33.91 -2.44
N GLU A 101 -8.59 33.38 -1.18
CA GLU A 101 -7.58 32.41 -0.74
C GLU A 101 -7.74 31.06 -1.45
N ARG A 102 -8.97 30.69 -1.82
CA ARG A 102 -9.29 29.46 -2.54
C ARG A 102 -8.78 29.46 -3.98
N LEU A 103 -8.79 30.62 -4.64
CA LEU A 103 -8.30 30.78 -6.02
C LEU A 103 -6.77 30.78 -6.13
N ASP A 104 -6.08 31.05 -5.02
CA ASP A 104 -4.63 31.17 -4.98
C ASP A 104 -3.91 29.89 -4.50
N ASP A 105 -4.62 28.82 -4.05
CA ASP A 105 -3.96 27.55 -3.72
C ASP A 105 -3.57 26.79 -5.00
N PRO A 106 -2.27 26.80 -5.38
CA PRO A 106 -1.81 26.12 -6.59
C PRO A 106 -1.88 24.59 -6.45
N THR A 107 -2.21 24.08 -5.27
CA THR A 107 -2.31 22.63 -5.00
C THR A 107 -3.72 22.09 -5.16
N HIS A 108 -4.73 22.97 -5.28
CA HIS A 108 -6.15 22.62 -5.29
C HIS A 108 -6.52 21.70 -4.10
N GLY A 109 -5.96 21.99 -2.93
CA GLY A 109 -6.15 21.18 -1.72
C GLY A 109 -5.47 19.82 -1.73
N LEU A 110 -4.85 19.37 -2.83
CA LEU A 110 -4.16 18.07 -2.87
C LEU A 110 -2.96 18.05 -1.90
N ARG A 111 -2.88 17.04 -1.03
CA ARG A 111 -1.83 16.89 -0.01
C ARG A 111 -0.95 15.67 -0.22
N LEU A 112 -1.56 14.58 -0.66
CA LEU A 112 -0.84 13.33 -0.83
C LEU A 112 -1.55 12.43 -1.83
N VAL A 113 -0.76 11.75 -2.65
CA VAL A 113 -1.21 10.67 -3.53
C VAL A 113 -0.41 9.43 -3.18
N ALA A 114 -1.08 8.34 -2.87
CA ALA A 114 -0.40 7.12 -2.49
C ALA A 114 -1.10 5.87 -3.00
N GLY A 115 -0.32 4.81 -3.17
CA GLY A 115 -0.80 3.49 -3.53
C GLY A 115 0.18 2.44 -3.05
N ALA A 116 -0.26 1.18 -2.95
CA ALA A 116 0.61 0.11 -2.49
C ALA A 116 0.30 -1.23 -3.16
N SER A 117 1.26 -2.15 -3.05
CA SER A 117 1.12 -3.58 -3.34
C SER A 117 1.40 -4.40 -2.09
N GLY A 118 0.86 -5.63 -1.96
CA GLY A 118 1.12 -6.50 -0.80
C GLY A 118 -0.12 -7.21 -0.22
N GLY A 119 -1.15 -7.42 -1.03
CA GLY A 119 -2.38 -8.11 -0.59
C GLY A 119 -3.08 -7.37 0.56
N PRO A 120 -3.58 -8.07 1.59
CA PRO A 120 -4.30 -7.44 2.70
C PRO A 120 -3.45 -6.47 3.53
N ARG A 121 -2.12 -6.56 3.44
CA ARG A 121 -1.19 -5.63 4.10
C ARG A 121 -1.17 -4.23 3.49
N ILE A 122 -1.71 -4.06 2.28
CA ILE A 122 -1.83 -2.76 1.60
C ILE A 122 -2.51 -1.73 2.50
N LEU A 123 -3.67 -2.08 3.08
CA LEU A 123 -4.47 -1.18 3.91
C LEU A 123 -3.69 -0.63 5.11
N THR A 124 -3.05 -1.52 5.87
CA THR A 124 -2.32 -1.12 7.07
C THR A 124 -1.02 -0.40 6.76
N ALA A 125 -0.36 -0.74 5.65
CA ALA A 125 0.86 -0.04 5.22
C ALA A 125 0.55 1.40 4.76
N LEU A 126 -0.47 1.58 3.93
CA LEU A 126 -0.91 2.91 3.50
C LEU A 126 -1.37 3.76 4.68
N LEU A 127 -2.20 3.21 5.57
CA LEU A 127 -2.67 3.96 6.74
C LEU A 127 -1.51 4.48 7.59
N GLN A 128 -0.49 3.65 7.87
CA GLN A 128 0.66 4.08 8.65
C GLN A 128 1.49 5.13 7.92
N ALA A 129 1.70 5.00 6.61
CA ALA A 129 2.40 6.00 5.82
C ALA A 129 1.62 7.34 5.79
N LEU A 130 0.30 7.29 5.61
CA LEU A 130 -0.57 8.48 5.65
C LEU A 130 -0.48 9.20 6.99
N VAL A 131 -0.65 8.45 8.10
CA VAL A 131 -0.57 9.02 9.45
C VAL A 131 0.82 9.61 9.74
N SER A 132 1.89 8.94 9.28
CA SER A 132 3.26 9.44 9.43
C SER A 132 3.47 10.79 8.73
N VAL A 133 2.92 10.96 7.54
CA VAL A 133 3.01 12.23 6.79
C VAL A 133 2.12 13.31 7.42
N VAL A 134 0.85 12.98 7.69
CA VAL A 134 -0.17 13.98 8.08
C VAL A 134 0.01 14.42 9.51
N GLU A 135 0.15 13.49 10.45
CA GLU A 135 0.23 13.75 11.88
C GLU A 135 1.69 13.87 12.35
N GLY A 136 2.58 13.07 11.75
CA GLY A 136 4.00 13.02 12.13
C GLY A 136 4.88 14.05 11.43
N GLY A 137 4.40 14.66 10.34
CA GLY A 137 5.18 15.60 9.53
C GLY A 137 6.37 14.95 8.80
N SER A 138 6.38 13.62 8.68
CA SER A 138 7.45 12.89 8.01
C SER A 138 7.46 13.19 6.51
N GLY A 139 8.67 13.29 5.92
CA GLY A 139 8.80 13.28 4.47
C GLY A 139 8.37 11.93 3.87
N PRO A 140 8.05 11.89 2.56
CA PRO A 140 7.53 10.69 1.93
C PRO A 140 8.49 9.49 2.03
N LEU A 141 9.81 9.71 1.89
CA LEU A 141 10.79 8.62 1.97
C LEU A 141 10.83 8.01 3.39
N GLU A 142 10.81 8.84 4.43
CA GLU A 142 10.77 8.38 5.81
C GLU A 142 9.50 7.57 6.08
N ALA A 143 8.34 8.09 5.65
CA ALA A 143 7.05 7.44 5.84
C ALA A 143 6.94 6.08 5.14
N VAL A 144 7.45 5.96 3.88
CA VAL A 144 7.41 4.68 3.16
C VAL A 144 8.48 3.70 3.61
N SER A 145 9.57 4.17 4.24
CA SER A 145 10.66 3.31 4.71
C SER A 145 10.44 2.77 6.12
N ALA A 146 9.65 3.45 6.95
CA ALA A 146 9.40 3.07 8.34
C ALA A 146 8.91 1.62 8.47
N PRO A 147 9.36 0.87 9.49
CA PRO A 147 8.88 -0.48 9.77
C PRO A 147 7.42 -0.42 10.25
N ARG A 148 6.64 -1.40 9.79
CA ARG A 148 5.18 -1.37 9.92
C ARG A 148 4.64 -2.49 10.79
N LEU A 149 3.43 -2.26 11.29
CA LEU A 149 2.61 -3.25 11.96
C LEU A 149 1.47 -3.69 11.02
N HIS A 150 1.12 -4.95 11.05
CA HIS A 150 -0.06 -5.46 10.36
C HIS A 150 -0.93 -6.29 11.29
N HIS A 151 -2.22 -5.99 11.32
CA HIS A 151 -3.24 -6.78 11.99
C HIS A 151 -4.51 -6.80 11.12
N GLN A 152 -5.04 -7.99 10.89
CA GLN A 152 -6.20 -8.18 10.00
C GLN A 152 -7.37 -8.89 10.70
N LEU A 153 -7.42 -8.85 12.05
CA LEU A 153 -8.40 -9.46 12.93
C LEU A 153 -8.26 -10.98 13.03
N LEU A 154 -8.17 -11.67 11.92
CA LEU A 154 -7.95 -13.12 11.83
C LEU A 154 -6.83 -13.42 10.83
N PRO A 155 -5.81 -14.20 11.24
CA PRO A 155 -5.53 -14.61 12.63
C PRO A 155 -5.33 -13.43 13.57
N ALA A 156 -5.57 -13.60 14.87
CA ALA A 156 -5.51 -12.56 15.89
C ALA A 156 -4.06 -12.23 16.32
N ASP A 157 -3.16 -12.19 15.36
CA ASP A 157 -1.75 -11.87 15.57
C ASP A 157 -1.43 -10.48 15.02
N VAL A 158 -0.58 -9.74 15.72
CA VAL A 158 0.05 -8.53 15.21
C VAL A 158 1.38 -8.92 14.58
N PHE A 159 1.54 -8.67 13.30
CA PHE A 159 2.79 -8.88 12.60
C PHE A 159 3.61 -7.59 12.65
N ALA A 160 4.78 -7.66 13.28
CA ALA A 160 5.72 -6.55 13.37
C ALA A 160 6.82 -6.74 12.32
N GLU A 161 6.95 -5.76 11.46
CA GLU A 161 7.90 -5.81 10.35
C GLU A 161 9.34 -5.66 10.82
N ARG A 162 10.22 -6.41 10.16
CA ARG A 162 11.66 -6.33 10.30
C ARG A 162 12.29 -6.61 8.96
N TRP A 163 13.10 -5.68 8.47
CA TRP A 163 13.73 -5.80 7.17
C TRP A 163 15.11 -5.13 7.16
N ASP A 164 15.96 -5.50 6.21
CA ASP A 164 17.30 -4.95 6.06
C ASP A 164 17.38 -4.09 4.78
N ALA A 165 17.80 -2.84 4.94
CA ALA A 165 18.03 -1.90 3.86
C ALA A 165 19.51 -1.56 3.78
N GLY A 166 20.23 -2.15 2.79
CA GLY A 166 21.65 -1.81 2.56
C GLY A 166 22.56 -2.00 3.77
N GLY A 167 22.24 -2.98 4.65
CA GLY A 167 22.99 -3.28 5.87
C GLY A 167 22.50 -2.53 7.12
N VAL A 168 21.47 -1.71 6.99
CA VAL A 168 20.74 -1.11 8.13
C VAL A 168 19.50 -1.95 8.40
N ARG A 169 19.34 -2.36 9.65
CA ARG A 169 18.16 -3.09 10.10
C ARG A 169 17.08 -2.11 10.52
N GLU A 170 15.93 -2.22 9.87
CA GLU A 170 14.71 -1.52 10.20
C GLU A 170 13.76 -2.46 10.94
N GLU A 171 13.33 -2.08 12.15
CA GLU A 171 12.41 -2.87 12.97
C GLU A 171 11.52 -1.97 13.82
N VAL A 172 10.32 -2.45 14.14
CA VAL A 172 9.39 -1.74 15.03
C VAL A 172 10.02 -1.62 16.42
N ALA A 173 9.94 -0.43 17.01
CA ALA A 173 10.56 -0.14 18.29
C ALA A 173 10.11 -1.12 19.39
N ALA A 174 11.06 -1.63 20.17
CA ALA A 174 10.80 -2.59 21.23
C ALA A 174 9.76 -2.10 22.26
N ALA A 175 9.73 -0.79 22.56
CA ALA A 175 8.73 -0.19 23.42
C ALA A 175 7.31 -0.31 22.88
N THR A 176 7.13 -0.18 21.55
CA THR A 176 5.85 -0.35 20.88
C THR A 176 5.39 -1.81 20.96
N LEU A 177 6.30 -2.77 20.71
CA LEU A 177 6.00 -4.20 20.82
C LEU A 177 5.58 -4.58 22.26
N ALA A 178 6.33 -4.15 23.27
CA ALA A 178 6.01 -4.38 24.68
C ALA A 178 4.65 -3.75 25.07
N ALA A 179 4.34 -2.57 24.57
CA ALA A 179 3.05 -1.93 24.78
C ALA A 179 1.88 -2.68 24.18
N LEU A 180 2.05 -3.30 23.02
CA LEU A 180 1.05 -4.17 22.39
C LEU A 180 0.85 -5.47 23.18
N GLU A 181 1.94 -6.12 23.56
CA GLU A 181 1.90 -7.35 24.36
C GLU A 181 1.25 -7.13 25.73
N SER A 182 1.55 -6.00 26.39
CA SER A 182 0.92 -5.64 27.68
C SER A 182 -0.61 -5.45 27.57
N ARG A 183 -1.12 -5.20 26.37
CA ARG A 183 -2.55 -5.09 26.06
C ARG A 183 -3.16 -6.41 25.58
N GLY A 184 -2.40 -7.49 25.62
CA GLY A 184 -2.87 -8.83 25.29
C GLY A 184 -2.74 -9.23 23.82
N HIS A 185 -2.02 -8.44 23.01
CA HIS A 185 -1.75 -8.83 21.64
C HIS A 185 -0.65 -9.91 21.55
N SER A 186 -0.85 -10.87 20.66
CA SER A 186 0.20 -11.80 20.24
C SER A 186 1.02 -11.13 19.13
N VAL A 187 2.27 -10.75 19.44
CA VAL A 187 3.15 -10.10 18.46
C VAL A 187 4.07 -11.12 17.82
N LYS A 188 4.15 -11.11 16.49
CA LYS A 188 5.02 -11.97 15.69
C LYS A 188 5.91 -11.13 14.79
N ALA A 189 7.19 -11.46 14.76
CA ALA A 189 8.09 -10.88 13.77
C ALA A 189 7.72 -11.36 12.37
N ALA A 190 7.71 -10.44 11.41
CA ALA A 190 7.48 -10.74 10.00
C ALA A 190 8.53 -10.03 9.14
N GLY A 191 8.82 -10.59 7.98
CA GLY A 191 9.50 -9.87 6.92
C GLY A 191 8.61 -8.75 6.36
N TRP A 192 9.13 -7.93 5.45
CA TRP A 192 8.33 -6.92 4.77
C TRP A 192 7.16 -7.56 4.00
N GLY A 193 6.03 -6.86 3.92
CA GLY A 193 4.82 -7.45 3.37
C GLY A 193 4.00 -6.53 2.47
N ALA A 194 4.35 -5.25 2.38
CA ALA A 194 3.73 -4.30 1.48
C ALA A 194 4.75 -3.26 1.00
N VAL A 195 4.49 -2.70 -0.18
CA VAL A 195 5.37 -1.72 -0.85
C VAL A 195 4.51 -0.51 -1.19
N VAL A 196 4.87 0.66 -0.67
CA VAL A 196 4.11 1.91 -0.81
C VAL A 196 4.81 2.86 -1.78
N GLN A 197 4.04 3.48 -2.64
CA GLN A 197 4.47 4.60 -3.49
C GLN A 197 3.72 5.84 -3.03
N ALA A 198 4.43 6.96 -2.87
CA ALA A 198 3.82 8.20 -2.39
C ALA A 198 4.38 9.44 -3.09
N VAL A 199 3.51 10.40 -3.33
CA VAL A 199 3.86 11.78 -3.69
C VAL A 199 3.19 12.69 -2.69
N VAL A 200 3.98 13.48 -1.99
CA VAL A 200 3.52 14.53 -1.09
C VAL A 200 3.51 15.86 -1.85
N VAL A 201 2.45 16.61 -1.69
CA VAL A 201 2.28 17.95 -2.24
C VAL A 201 2.41 18.95 -1.09
N PRO A 202 3.54 19.68 -0.99
CA PRO A 202 3.74 20.64 0.09
C PRO A 202 2.72 21.77 0.03
N GLN A 203 2.27 22.21 1.20
CA GLN A 203 1.42 23.40 1.34
C GLN A 203 2.16 24.65 0.84
N GLY A 204 1.44 25.55 0.20
CA GLY A 204 2.03 26.81 -0.29
C GLY A 204 2.84 26.67 -1.59
N GLY A 205 2.65 25.60 -2.36
CA GLY A 205 3.16 25.49 -3.74
C GLY A 205 4.64 25.11 -3.88
N GLY A 206 5.21 24.44 -2.89
CA GLY A 206 6.57 23.89 -2.96
C GLY A 206 6.73 22.77 -4.01
N PRO A 207 7.99 22.30 -4.25
CA PRO A 207 8.25 21.19 -5.16
C PRO A 207 7.58 19.92 -4.66
N LEU A 208 7.11 19.08 -5.61
CA LEU A 208 6.58 17.75 -5.28
C LEU A 208 7.68 16.87 -4.69
N GLU A 209 7.34 16.15 -3.64
CA GLU A 209 8.23 15.19 -3.00
C GLU A 209 7.73 13.77 -3.27
N ALA A 210 8.51 12.97 -4.00
CA ALA A 210 8.13 11.62 -4.38
C ALA A 210 9.05 10.57 -3.75
N ALA A 211 8.48 9.47 -3.30
CA ALA A 211 9.24 8.33 -2.80
C ALA A 211 8.67 7.00 -3.28
N CYS A 212 9.59 6.10 -3.61
CA CYS A 212 9.32 4.67 -3.77
C CYS A 212 9.82 3.93 -2.55
N ASP A 213 9.05 2.96 -2.11
CA ASP A 213 9.40 2.09 -0.99
C ASP A 213 10.66 1.27 -1.31
N PRO A 214 11.71 1.37 -0.47
CA PRO A 214 12.98 0.68 -0.73
C PRO A 214 12.92 -0.85 -0.56
N ARG A 215 11.79 -1.41 -0.15
CA ARG A 215 11.61 -2.87 -0.03
C ARG A 215 11.51 -3.55 -1.38
N LYS A 216 11.23 -2.82 -2.43
CA LYS A 216 11.17 -3.31 -3.82
C LYS A 216 11.88 -2.31 -4.74
N ASP A 217 12.53 -2.82 -5.78
CA ASP A 217 13.22 -1.98 -6.76
C ASP A 217 12.23 -1.03 -7.44
N GLY A 218 12.35 0.23 -7.15
CA GLY A 218 11.55 1.30 -7.71
C GLY A 218 12.26 2.63 -7.47
N ALA A 219 12.06 3.58 -8.36
CA ALA A 219 12.61 4.92 -8.20
C ALA A 219 11.57 5.96 -8.65
N PRO A 220 11.48 7.11 -7.95
CA PRO A 220 10.71 8.23 -8.45
C PRO A 220 11.36 8.76 -9.74
N ALA A 221 10.53 9.20 -10.68
CA ALA A 221 10.97 9.84 -11.90
C ALA A 221 10.35 11.24 -11.98
N VAL A 222 11.14 12.21 -12.44
CA VAL A 222 10.69 13.59 -12.66
C VAL A 222 10.86 13.88 -14.14
N SER A 223 9.80 14.41 -14.79
CA SER A 223 9.93 15.00 -16.12
C SER A 223 10.57 16.39 -16.01
N ALA A 224 11.49 16.68 -16.92
CA ALA A 224 12.06 18.01 -17.06
C ALA A 224 11.04 18.98 -17.66
#